data_8a3b768f18cdb506808963ad3f104e39
#
_entry.id   8a3b768f18cdb506808963ad3f104e39
#
_cell.length_a   1.000
_cell.length_b   1.000
_cell.length_c   1.000
_cell.angle_alpha   90.00
_cell.angle_beta   90.00
_cell.angle_gamma   90.00
#
_symmetry.space_group_name_H-M   'P 1'
#
loop_
_entity.id
_entity.type
_entity.pdbx_description
1 polymer ?
#
loop_
_entity_poly.entity_id
_entity_poly.type
_entity_poly.pdbx_seq_one_letter_code
_entity_poly.pdbx_strand_id
1 'polypeptide(L)'
;MKNVIYKIIRIVGTVLAFFNLLMFYAMRPCWSGISKTIGYGTNKPTILYYLPIIICVLFLVVLLSDLILKKIFNKNWLHITYLVISFLFFVVVMVVIKLGAIDYMRFIWPKFFESLAYLAGILFLYFLIFIYPKLGLKENKFFKYGILGLCSIAVVLFLLHFSINRITYNPVVYAVEDKYQIVFSTNSEAKGWVEIGGVNYYDTYNGSDKKFTKVHKIEVPMATLDTSKSYTVHTQRSIYCGPFGGFMGRDISKTTSFRPVDTSDGIQYLSFSDVHMNDRQTEKTASFIEKYDFIVLAGDLISDVETFEDANFFNKVAYKVSKGEVPVVYARGNHDVKGRYGEELHKFVGAKGDQFYYNFYFNDVYGLVLDLGEDHDDDWWEYYDTAHYADYHEAQISFLEEEINKKNYDNYKYHLAVAHVPIVFVNYRKNHVHVKTEMTRLLNQMDIDMLLCGHQHDIMIFEPGLIEPNTKLTYNSAYKDDTYSGYLTDFNFPSFMISKPGYTFSDEPALSKAKSQIGLYVDVDLVNNTETCIYYNSRGEKVDVMNMYYEKHYGTEITIDLNTKVFTSR
;
A
#
# COMPACT_ATOMS: atom_id res chain seq x y z
N MET A 1 -39.64 -37.06 -11.79
CA MET A 1 -38.44 -36.52 -12.47
C MET A 1 -38.51 -34.99 -12.67
N LYS A 2 -39.50 -34.42 -13.35
CA LYS A 2 -39.63 -32.97 -13.55
C LYS A 2 -39.60 -32.15 -12.24
N ASN A 3 -40.32 -32.53 -11.19
CA ASN A 3 -40.33 -31.86 -9.90
C ASN A 3 -38.99 -31.88 -9.15
N VAL A 4 -38.16 -32.89 -9.38
CA VAL A 4 -36.81 -32.98 -8.79
C VAL A 4 -35.88 -32.00 -9.51
N ILE A 5 -35.95 -31.96 -10.84
CA ILE A 5 -35.12 -31.03 -11.65
C ILE A 5 -35.42 -29.59 -11.27
N TYR A 6 -36.69 -29.18 -11.11
CA TYR A 6 -37.04 -27.84 -10.72
C TYR A 6 -36.58 -27.48 -9.29
N LYS A 7 -36.59 -28.45 -8.37
CA LYS A 7 -36.03 -28.23 -7.02
C LYS A 7 -34.52 -28.01 -7.07
N ILE A 8 -33.80 -28.77 -7.91
CA ILE A 8 -32.37 -28.58 -8.13
C ILE A 8 -32.08 -27.21 -8.72
N ILE A 9 -32.82 -26.79 -9.76
CA ILE A 9 -32.69 -25.46 -10.38
C ILE A 9 -32.91 -24.34 -9.37
N ARG A 10 -33.89 -24.45 -8.49
CA ARG A 10 -34.12 -23.48 -7.40
C ARG A 10 -32.95 -23.40 -6.45
N ILE A 11 -32.43 -24.54 -6.01
CA ILE A 11 -31.28 -24.59 -5.11
C ILE A 11 -30.06 -23.95 -5.76
N VAL A 12 -29.73 -24.36 -6.98
CA VAL A 12 -28.58 -23.84 -7.74
C VAL A 12 -28.73 -22.32 -7.97
N GLY A 13 -29.92 -21.84 -8.35
CA GLY A 13 -30.18 -20.42 -8.52
C GLY A 13 -30.01 -19.61 -7.24
N THR A 14 -30.49 -20.14 -6.10
CA THR A 14 -30.31 -19.52 -4.78
C THR A 14 -28.84 -19.43 -4.39
N VAL A 15 -28.11 -20.52 -4.61
CA VAL A 15 -26.67 -20.60 -4.33
C VAL A 15 -25.90 -19.58 -5.17
N LEU A 16 -26.19 -19.53 -6.46
CA LEU A 16 -25.52 -18.62 -7.39
C LEU A 16 -25.79 -17.15 -7.04
N ALA A 17 -26.97 -16.85 -6.54
CA ALA A 17 -27.32 -15.51 -6.10
C ALA A 17 -26.60 -15.07 -4.83
N PHE A 18 -26.54 -15.95 -3.83
CA PHE A 18 -25.74 -15.68 -2.64
C PHE A 18 -24.27 -15.51 -2.98
N PHE A 19 -23.75 -16.34 -3.88
CA PHE A 19 -22.39 -16.24 -4.37
C PHE A 19 -22.14 -14.89 -5.06
N ASN A 20 -23.03 -14.47 -5.98
CA ASN A 20 -22.92 -13.18 -6.64
C ASN A 20 -22.98 -12.01 -5.65
N LEU A 21 -23.81 -12.09 -4.60
CA LEU A 21 -23.88 -11.08 -3.55
C LEU A 21 -22.58 -11.00 -2.76
N LEU A 22 -22.00 -12.15 -2.38
CA LEU A 22 -20.73 -12.21 -1.68
C LEU A 22 -19.58 -11.69 -2.55
N MET A 23 -19.57 -12.06 -3.84
CA MET A 23 -18.59 -11.55 -4.80
C MET A 23 -18.71 -10.05 -4.98
N PHE A 24 -19.93 -9.52 -5.10
CA PHE A 24 -20.17 -8.09 -5.17
C PHE A 24 -19.61 -7.37 -3.94
N TYR A 25 -19.89 -7.89 -2.75
CA TYR A 25 -19.38 -7.32 -1.51
C TYR A 25 -17.85 -7.41 -1.42
N ALA A 26 -17.27 -8.55 -1.80
CA ALA A 26 -15.82 -8.76 -1.81
C ALA A 26 -15.08 -7.86 -2.83
N MET A 27 -15.77 -7.49 -3.93
CA MET A 27 -15.22 -6.63 -4.99
C MET A 27 -15.45 -5.13 -4.72
N ARG A 28 -16.12 -4.76 -3.63
CA ARG A 28 -16.42 -3.37 -3.30
C ARG A 28 -15.19 -2.44 -3.38
N PRO A 29 -14.01 -2.84 -2.89
CA PRO A 29 -12.80 -2.02 -3.00
C PRO A 29 -12.32 -1.78 -4.44
N CYS A 30 -12.72 -2.66 -5.38
CA CYS A 30 -12.26 -2.64 -6.78
C CYS A 30 -13.21 -1.88 -7.71
N TRP A 31 -14.34 -1.36 -7.22
CA TRP A 31 -15.35 -0.74 -8.08
C TRP A 31 -14.88 0.56 -8.70
N SER A 32 -14.05 1.35 -8.01
CA SER A 32 -13.41 2.55 -8.56
C SER A 32 -12.51 2.20 -9.74
N GLY A 33 -11.66 1.18 -9.59
CA GLY A 33 -10.79 0.69 -10.65
C GLY A 33 -11.56 0.13 -11.85
N ILE A 34 -12.64 -0.63 -11.62
CA ILE A 34 -13.49 -1.16 -12.69
C ILE A 34 -14.19 -0.02 -13.45
N SER A 35 -14.64 1.02 -12.74
CA SER A 35 -15.26 2.21 -13.36
C SER A 35 -14.28 2.91 -14.30
N LYS A 36 -13.02 3.07 -13.92
CA LYS A 36 -11.96 3.64 -14.75
C LYS A 36 -11.66 2.77 -15.98
N THR A 37 -11.61 1.46 -15.81
CA THR A 37 -11.31 0.50 -16.90
C THR A 37 -12.39 0.48 -17.99
N ILE A 38 -13.65 0.77 -17.64
CA ILE A 38 -14.78 0.82 -18.60
C ILE A 38 -14.89 2.19 -19.28
N GLY A 39 -13.98 3.13 -18.99
CA GLY A 39 -13.92 4.44 -19.65
C GLY A 39 -14.95 5.45 -19.12
N TYR A 40 -15.58 5.17 -18.00
CA TYR A 40 -16.47 6.11 -17.32
C TYR A 40 -15.68 6.94 -16.31
N GLY A 41 -14.91 7.89 -16.83
CA GLY A 41 -14.14 8.87 -16.05
C GLY A 41 -14.97 9.95 -15.36
N THR A 42 -16.21 9.66 -14.96
CA THR A 42 -17.03 10.58 -14.20
C THR A 42 -17.30 9.99 -12.82
N ASN A 43 -16.93 10.71 -11.80
CA ASN A 43 -17.13 10.40 -10.39
C ASN A 43 -18.62 10.39 -9.95
N LYS A 44 -19.56 10.49 -10.87
CA LYS A 44 -20.97 10.28 -10.54
C LYS A 44 -21.22 8.78 -10.46
N PRO A 45 -21.77 8.27 -9.35
CA PRO A 45 -22.18 6.88 -9.26
C PRO A 45 -23.19 6.63 -10.37
N THR A 46 -22.72 5.96 -11.43
CA THR A 46 -23.55 5.65 -12.59
C THR A 46 -24.55 4.56 -12.21
N ILE A 47 -25.65 4.49 -12.94
CA ILE A 47 -26.62 3.37 -12.86
C ILE A 47 -25.91 2.00 -12.86
N LEU A 48 -24.77 1.89 -13.55
CA LEU A 48 -23.92 0.68 -13.57
C LEU A 48 -23.35 0.30 -12.21
N TYR A 49 -23.06 1.28 -11.34
CA TYR A 49 -22.62 1.00 -9.96
C TYR A 49 -23.75 0.41 -9.11
N TYR A 50 -24.98 0.90 -9.28
CA TYR A 50 -26.13 0.41 -8.53
C TYR A 50 -26.82 -0.80 -9.16
N LEU A 51 -26.62 -1.04 -10.46
CA LEU A 51 -27.30 -2.11 -11.18
C LEU A 51 -27.08 -3.50 -10.53
N PRO A 52 -25.86 -3.91 -10.15
CA PRO A 52 -25.65 -5.17 -9.44
C PRO A 52 -26.34 -5.21 -8.07
N ILE A 53 -26.35 -4.09 -7.33
CA ILE A 53 -27.04 -4.00 -6.04
C ILE A 53 -28.53 -4.18 -6.26
N ILE A 54 -29.11 -3.47 -7.23
CA ILE A 54 -30.54 -3.55 -7.57
C ILE A 54 -30.89 -4.99 -7.97
N ILE A 55 -30.10 -5.63 -8.81
CA ILE A 55 -30.33 -7.03 -9.24
C ILE A 55 -30.26 -7.99 -8.03
N CYS A 56 -29.29 -7.82 -7.14
CA CYS A 56 -29.17 -8.64 -5.93
C CYS A 56 -30.34 -8.41 -4.96
N VAL A 57 -30.77 -7.16 -4.77
CA VAL A 57 -31.90 -6.81 -3.91
C VAL A 57 -33.21 -7.34 -4.48
N LEU A 58 -33.46 -7.12 -5.78
CA LEU A 58 -34.66 -7.65 -6.46
C LEU A 58 -34.72 -9.18 -6.33
N PHE A 59 -33.58 -9.83 -6.43
CA PHE A 59 -33.53 -11.27 -6.29
C PHE A 59 -33.77 -11.73 -4.83
N LEU A 60 -33.21 -11.08 -3.83
CA LEU A 60 -33.51 -11.35 -2.44
C LEU A 60 -35.01 -11.17 -2.16
N VAL A 61 -35.64 -10.12 -2.74
CA VAL A 61 -37.09 -9.90 -2.65
C VAL A 61 -37.87 -11.05 -3.29
N VAL A 62 -37.48 -11.52 -4.47
CA VAL A 62 -38.13 -12.67 -5.15
C VAL A 62 -37.93 -13.92 -4.32
N LEU A 63 -36.74 -14.18 -3.79
CA LEU A 63 -36.44 -15.34 -2.95
C LEU A 63 -37.27 -15.34 -1.65
N LEU A 64 -37.30 -14.20 -0.94
CA LEU A 64 -38.07 -14.02 0.28
C LEU A 64 -39.57 -14.12 0.00
N SER A 65 -40.04 -13.57 -1.13
CA SER A 65 -41.44 -13.68 -1.55
C SER A 65 -41.80 -15.13 -1.85
N ASP A 66 -40.94 -15.90 -2.49
CA ASP A 66 -41.17 -17.33 -2.77
C ASP A 66 -41.16 -18.20 -1.49
N LEU A 67 -40.35 -17.80 -0.48
CA LEU A 67 -40.34 -18.44 0.84
C LEU A 67 -41.58 -18.10 1.68
N ILE A 68 -42.05 -16.86 1.63
CA ILE A 68 -43.16 -16.34 2.43
C ILE A 68 -44.50 -16.57 1.74
N LEU A 69 -44.56 -16.40 0.42
CA LEU A 69 -45.77 -16.43 -0.39
C LEU A 69 -45.78 -17.63 -1.35
N LYS A 70 -45.66 -18.82 -0.83
CA LYS A 70 -45.62 -20.12 -1.58
C LYS A 70 -46.65 -20.28 -2.73
N LYS A 71 -47.62 -19.37 -2.87
CA LYS A 71 -48.70 -19.43 -3.86
C LYS A 71 -48.52 -18.49 -5.07
N ILE A 72 -47.72 -17.45 -5.01
CA ILE A 72 -47.73 -16.37 -6.04
C ILE A 72 -46.71 -16.63 -7.16
N PHE A 73 -45.55 -17.20 -6.87
CA PHE A 73 -44.44 -17.34 -7.84
C PHE A 73 -44.12 -18.80 -8.25
N ASN A 74 -45.08 -19.68 -8.27
CA ASN A 74 -44.86 -21.09 -8.64
C ASN A 74 -44.73 -21.28 -10.18
N LYS A 75 -44.10 -20.32 -10.87
CA LYS A 75 -43.83 -20.42 -12.32
C LYS A 75 -42.36 -20.76 -12.55
N ASN A 76 -42.11 -21.98 -12.98
CA ASN A 76 -40.77 -22.53 -13.22
C ASN A 76 -39.89 -21.69 -14.16
N TRP A 77 -40.48 -20.93 -15.09
CA TRP A 77 -39.73 -20.06 -15.99
C TRP A 77 -39.03 -18.89 -15.28
N LEU A 78 -39.61 -18.34 -14.20
CA LEU A 78 -38.97 -17.28 -13.43
C LEU A 78 -37.65 -17.76 -12.78
N HIS A 79 -37.64 -18.98 -12.27
CA HIS A 79 -36.44 -19.56 -11.66
C HIS A 79 -35.35 -19.85 -12.70
N ILE A 80 -35.75 -20.28 -13.91
CA ILE A 80 -34.83 -20.52 -15.02
C ILE A 80 -34.24 -19.19 -15.51
N THR A 81 -35.10 -18.18 -15.73
CA THR A 81 -34.65 -16.84 -16.16
C THR A 81 -33.68 -16.25 -15.13
N TYR A 82 -33.99 -16.38 -13.84
CA TYR A 82 -33.13 -15.92 -12.79
C TYR A 82 -31.77 -16.65 -12.79
N LEU A 83 -31.79 -17.98 -12.92
CA LEU A 83 -30.56 -18.77 -13.01
C LEU A 83 -29.66 -18.29 -14.18
N VAL A 84 -30.28 -18.07 -15.34
CA VAL A 84 -29.58 -17.57 -16.53
C VAL A 84 -28.99 -16.17 -16.28
N ILE A 85 -29.77 -15.24 -15.72
CA ILE A 85 -29.30 -13.88 -15.42
C ILE A 85 -28.15 -13.93 -14.39
N SER A 86 -28.29 -14.71 -13.33
CA SER A 86 -27.26 -14.87 -12.32
C SER A 86 -25.96 -15.49 -12.87
N PHE A 87 -26.09 -16.46 -13.77
CA PHE A 87 -24.95 -17.06 -14.45
C PHE A 87 -24.26 -16.07 -15.40
N LEU A 88 -25.03 -15.34 -16.22
CA LEU A 88 -24.49 -14.30 -17.09
C LEU A 88 -23.80 -13.21 -16.30
N PHE A 89 -24.38 -12.76 -15.18
CA PHE A 89 -23.76 -11.80 -14.30
C PHE A 89 -22.44 -12.33 -13.73
N PHE A 90 -22.41 -13.60 -13.27
CA PHE A 90 -21.18 -14.25 -12.81
C PHE A 90 -20.10 -14.26 -13.89
N VAL A 91 -20.46 -14.63 -15.13
CA VAL A 91 -19.53 -14.63 -16.27
C VAL A 91 -18.99 -13.22 -16.54
N VAL A 92 -19.86 -12.21 -16.56
CA VAL A 92 -19.45 -10.81 -16.75
C VAL A 92 -18.47 -10.36 -15.64
N VAL A 93 -18.79 -10.65 -14.38
CA VAL A 93 -17.89 -10.34 -13.25
C VAL A 93 -16.53 -11.02 -13.44
N MET A 94 -16.49 -12.30 -13.80
CA MET A 94 -15.24 -13.03 -14.01
C MET A 94 -14.44 -12.49 -15.20
N VAL A 95 -15.12 -12.07 -16.28
CA VAL A 95 -14.47 -11.45 -17.45
C VAL A 95 -13.89 -10.08 -17.08
N VAL A 96 -14.64 -9.26 -16.37
CA VAL A 96 -14.17 -7.92 -15.91
C VAL A 96 -12.97 -8.08 -14.97
N ILE A 97 -13.01 -9.02 -14.03
CA ILE A 97 -11.86 -9.35 -13.17
C ILE A 97 -10.64 -9.73 -14.01
N LYS A 98 -10.83 -10.58 -15.04
CA LYS A 98 -9.73 -11.05 -15.88
C LYS A 98 -9.14 -9.95 -16.78
N LEU A 99 -9.98 -9.07 -17.31
CA LEU A 99 -9.56 -8.04 -18.29
C LEU A 99 -9.05 -6.75 -17.65
N GLY A 100 -9.56 -6.39 -16.48
CA GLY A 100 -9.32 -5.05 -15.89
C GLY A 100 -8.45 -5.02 -14.64
N ALA A 101 -8.05 -6.16 -14.08
CA ALA A 101 -7.66 -6.15 -12.69
C ALA A 101 -6.45 -7.04 -12.36
N ILE A 102 -5.42 -7.08 -13.18
CA ILE A 102 -4.21 -7.86 -12.82
C ILE A 102 -3.63 -7.36 -11.49
N ASP A 103 -3.64 -6.07 -11.21
CA ASP A 103 -3.13 -5.49 -9.97
C ASP A 103 -4.11 -5.70 -8.79
N TYR A 104 -5.40 -5.61 -9.02
CA TYR A 104 -6.45 -5.85 -8.01
C TYR A 104 -6.73 -7.34 -7.72
N MET A 105 -6.37 -8.25 -8.61
CA MET A 105 -6.60 -9.70 -8.45
C MET A 105 -5.98 -10.27 -7.18
N ARG A 106 -4.87 -9.70 -6.69
CA ARG A 106 -4.17 -10.19 -5.48
C ARG A 106 -5.00 -10.02 -4.21
N PHE A 107 -5.87 -8.99 -4.14
CA PHE A 107 -6.77 -8.77 -3.01
C PHE A 107 -8.08 -9.53 -3.16
N ILE A 108 -8.55 -9.67 -4.39
CA ILE A 108 -9.82 -10.35 -4.67
C ILE A 108 -9.72 -11.83 -4.39
N TRP A 109 -8.61 -12.48 -4.75
CA TRP A 109 -8.48 -13.93 -4.59
C TRP A 109 -8.60 -14.43 -3.15
N PRO A 110 -7.94 -13.87 -2.13
CA PRO A 110 -8.14 -14.28 -0.75
C PRO A 110 -9.58 -14.09 -0.29
N LYS A 111 -10.21 -12.94 -0.61
CA LYS A 111 -11.62 -12.67 -0.28
C LYS A 111 -12.60 -13.56 -1.05
N PHE A 112 -12.26 -13.88 -2.30
CA PHE A 112 -13.01 -14.86 -3.09
C PHE A 112 -13.00 -16.24 -2.45
N PHE A 113 -11.83 -16.77 -2.07
CA PHE A 113 -11.73 -18.08 -1.43
C PHE A 113 -12.37 -18.10 -0.05
N GLU A 114 -12.24 -17.02 0.73
CA GLU A 114 -12.94 -16.84 1.99
C GLU A 114 -14.46 -16.89 1.78
N SER A 115 -14.98 -16.14 0.82
CA SER A 115 -16.41 -16.12 0.46
C SER A 115 -16.89 -17.49 -0.03
N LEU A 116 -16.06 -18.20 -0.79
CA LEU A 116 -16.35 -19.56 -1.28
C LEU A 116 -16.44 -20.55 -0.11
N ALA A 117 -15.57 -20.45 0.88
CA ALA A 117 -15.57 -21.28 2.08
C ALA A 117 -16.83 -21.04 2.92
N TYR A 118 -17.24 -19.77 3.11
CA TYR A 118 -18.51 -19.43 3.78
C TYR A 118 -19.71 -19.99 3.04
N LEU A 119 -19.73 -19.84 1.72
CA LEU A 119 -20.80 -20.36 0.87
C LEU A 119 -20.88 -21.88 0.96
N ALA A 120 -19.75 -22.58 0.86
CA ALA A 120 -19.69 -24.03 1.00
C ALA A 120 -20.22 -24.48 2.38
N GLY A 121 -19.87 -23.76 3.46
CA GLY A 121 -20.40 -24.01 4.80
C GLY A 121 -21.92 -23.83 4.90
N ILE A 122 -22.44 -22.73 4.34
CA ILE A 122 -23.90 -22.46 4.31
C ILE A 122 -24.64 -23.51 3.49
N LEU A 123 -24.10 -23.90 2.33
CA LEU A 123 -24.69 -24.95 1.49
C LEU A 123 -24.68 -26.31 2.17
N PHE A 124 -23.61 -26.63 2.85
CA PHE A 124 -23.51 -27.87 3.61
C PHE A 124 -24.53 -27.91 4.75
N LEU A 125 -24.71 -26.81 5.50
CA LEU A 125 -25.75 -26.68 6.51
C LEU A 125 -27.16 -26.79 5.90
N TYR A 126 -27.39 -26.14 4.77
CA TYR A 126 -28.68 -26.23 4.06
C TYR A 126 -28.95 -27.66 3.60
N PHE A 127 -27.95 -28.35 3.05
CA PHE A 127 -28.05 -29.77 2.67
C PHE A 127 -28.41 -30.64 3.86
N LEU A 128 -27.75 -30.44 4.99
CA LEU A 128 -28.00 -31.22 6.21
C LEU A 128 -29.41 -31.00 6.79
N ILE A 129 -29.88 -29.75 6.79
CA ILE A 129 -31.16 -29.40 7.42
C ILE A 129 -32.35 -29.77 6.52
N PHE A 130 -32.24 -29.51 5.21
CA PHE A 130 -33.40 -29.54 4.31
C PHE A 130 -33.42 -30.69 3.29
N ILE A 131 -32.25 -31.17 2.87
CA ILE A 131 -32.14 -32.19 1.82
C ILE A 131 -31.94 -33.57 2.40
N TYR A 132 -31.02 -33.72 3.31
CA TYR A 132 -30.69 -35.01 3.93
C TYR A 132 -31.90 -35.76 4.50
N PRO A 133 -32.82 -35.13 5.30
CA PRO A 133 -34.01 -35.81 5.79
C PRO A 133 -34.97 -36.28 4.70
N LYS A 134 -34.91 -35.72 3.50
CA LYS A 134 -35.79 -36.01 2.36
C LYS A 134 -35.26 -37.09 1.42
N LEU A 135 -34.00 -37.51 1.60
CA LEU A 135 -33.36 -38.52 0.74
C LEU A 135 -33.79 -39.94 1.06
N GLY A 136 -34.60 -40.13 2.11
CA GLY A 136 -35.10 -41.45 2.45
C GLY A 136 -34.03 -42.47 2.87
N LEU A 137 -32.83 -42.01 3.14
CA LEU A 137 -31.74 -42.84 3.65
C LEU A 137 -32.15 -43.26 5.07
N LYS A 138 -32.18 -44.59 5.34
CA LYS A 138 -32.43 -45.12 6.68
C LYS A 138 -31.64 -44.33 7.70
N GLU A 139 -32.31 -43.78 8.73
CA GLU A 139 -31.69 -42.97 9.77
C GLU A 139 -30.56 -43.73 10.45
N ASN A 140 -29.37 -43.63 9.95
CA ASN A 140 -28.19 -44.07 10.66
C ASN A 140 -27.88 -42.98 11.70
N LYS A 141 -28.30 -43.21 12.92
CA LYS A 141 -28.10 -42.29 14.07
C LYS A 141 -26.62 -41.91 14.21
N PHE A 142 -25.72 -42.85 13.95
CA PHE A 142 -24.28 -42.62 14.03
C PHE A 142 -23.80 -41.59 13.00
N PHE A 143 -24.29 -41.68 11.78
CA PHE A 143 -23.97 -40.73 10.72
C PHE A 143 -24.53 -39.32 11.00
N LYS A 144 -25.77 -39.23 11.47
CA LYS A 144 -26.42 -37.96 11.86
C LYS A 144 -25.69 -37.25 12.99
N TYR A 145 -25.32 -37.99 14.06
CA TYR A 145 -24.58 -37.41 15.19
C TYR A 145 -23.13 -37.11 14.84
N GLY A 146 -22.50 -37.90 13.96
CA GLY A 146 -21.14 -37.61 13.45
C GLY A 146 -21.08 -36.31 12.65
N ILE A 147 -22.04 -36.08 11.77
CA ILE A 147 -22.14 -34.82 11.01
C ILE A 147 -22.44 -33.63 11.92
N LEU A 148 -23.37 -33.78 12.87
CA LEU A 148 -23.69 -32.75 13.84
C LEU A 148 -22.45 -32.39 14.69
N GLY A 149 -21.67 -33.40 15.09
CA GLY A 149 -20.40 -33.21 15.78
C GLY A 149 -19.38 -32.45 14.96
N LEU A 150 -19.20 -32.82 13.69
CA LEU A 150 -18.29 -32.10 12.75
C LEU A 150 -18.72 -30.65 12.52
N CYS A 151 -20.03 -30.41 12.36
CA CYS A 151 -20.57 -29.05 12.22
C CYS A 151 -20.34 -28.23 13.49
N SER A 152 -20.55 -28.83 14.67
CA SER A 152 -20.32 -28.17 15.96
C SER A 152 -18.84 -27.83 16.12
N ILE A 153 -17.93 -28.74 15.78
CA ILE A 153 -16.49 -28.50 15.79
C ILE A 153 -16.15 -27.38 14.81
N ALA A 154 -16.69 -27.38 13.59
CA ALA A 154 -16.46 -26.33 12.61
C ALA A 154 -16.94 -24.95 13.10
N VAL A 155 -18.11 -24.89 13.73
CA VAL A 155 -18.62 -23.65 14.36
C VAL A 155 -17.73 -23.20 15.52
N VAL A 156 -17.28 -24.12 16.37
CA VAL A 156 -16.36 -23.79 17.47
C VAL A 156 -15.02 -23.28 16.92
N LEU A 157 -14.45 -23.95 15.92
CA LEU A 157 -13.21 -23.51 15.28
C LEU A 157 -13.39 -22.14 14.61
N PHE A 158 -14.53 -21.90 13.96
CA PHE A 158 -14.88 -20.61 13.39
C PHE A 158 -14.94 -19.52 14.47
N LEU A 159 -15.70 -19.76 15.55
CA LEU A 159 -15.79 -18.82 16.67
C LEU A 159 -14.43 -18.57 17.33
N LEU A 160 -13.61 -19.60 17.50
CA LEU A 160 -12.25 -19.48 17.99
C LEU A 160 -11.38 -18.65 17.05
N HIS A 161 -11.47 -18.90 15.73
CA HIS A 161 -10.71 -18.14 14.74
C HIS A 161 -11.00 -16.64 14.83
N PHE A 162 -12.26 -16.24 14.98
CA PHE A 162 -12.64 -14.83 15.16
C PHE A 162 -12.41 -14.30 16.58
N SER A 163 -12.27 -15.18 17.57
CA SER A 163 -12.07 -14.77 18.98
C SER A 163 -10.59 -14.61 19.35
N ILE A 164 -9.69 -15.27 18.62
CA ILE A 164 -8.26 -15.24 18.93
C ILE A 164 -7.66 -13.93 18.41
N ASN A 165 -7.05 -13.17 19.34
CA ASN A 165 -6.23 -12.03 18.98
C ASN A 165 -4.95 -12.50 18.27
N ARG A 166 -4.51 -11.78 17.26
CA ARG A 166 -3.25 -12.04 16.55
C ARG A 166 -2.73 -10.78 15.89
N ILE A 167 -1.43 -10.66 15.77
CA ILE A 167 -0.77 -9.68 14.95
C ILE A 167 -0.96 -10.11 13.49
N THR A 168 -1.69 -9.32 12.69
CA THR A 168 -1.98 -9.61 11.29
C THR A 168 -0.96 -9.00 10.34
N TYR A 169 -0.44 -7.83 10.72
CA TYR A 169 0.65 -7.17 10.02
C TYR A 169 1.80 -6.98 11.00
N ASN A 170 2.94 -7.54 10.63
CA ASN A 170 4.13 -7.55 11.45
C ASN A 170 4.67 -6.14 11.68
N PRO A 171 5.40 -5.92 12.79
CA PRO A 171 5.92 -4.61 13.12
C PRO A 171 6.95 -4.11 12.10
N VAL A 172 6.84 -2.82 11.78
CA VAL A 172 7.77 -2.04 10.96
C VAL A 172 8.25 -0.87 11.79
N VAL A 173 9.51 -0.50 11.64
CA VAL A 173 10.14 0.63 12.33
C VAL A 173 10.32 1.76 11.33
N TYR A 174 9.57 2.84 11.47
CA TYR A 174 9.72 4.05 10.66
C TYR A 174 10.57 5.07 11.40
N ALA A 175 11.44 5.77 10.67
CA ALA A 175 12.22 6.89 11.20
C ALA A 175 11.50 8.21 10.93
N VAL A 176 11.19 8.97 11.96
CA VAL A 176 10.52 10.27 11.88
C VAL A 176 11.12 11.19 12.95
N GLU A 177 11.70 12.29 12.54
CA GLU A 177 12.44 13.18 13.42
C GLU A 177 13.52 12.43 14.23
N ASP A 178 13.56 12.58 15.52
CA ASP A 178 14.49 11.93 16.45
C ASP A 178 13.92 10.63 17.07
N LYS A 179 12.85 10.09 16.48
CA LYS A 179 12.13 8.91 17.00
C LYS A 179 11.97 7.82 15.96
N TYR A 180 11.86 6.60 16.46
CA TYR A 180 11.28 5.52 15.71
C TYR A 180 9.79 5.38 16.01
N GLN A 181 9.00 5.19 14.97
CA GLN A 181 7.58 4.85 15.06
C GLN A 181 7.41 3.39 14.71
N ILE A 182 7.08 2.55 15.69
CA ILE A 182 6.86 1.12 15.50
C ILE A 182 5.38 0.90 15.22
N VAL A 183 5.08 0.43 14.00
CA VAL A 183 3.72 0.24 13.52
C VAL A 183 3.43 -1.22 13.30
N PHE A 184 2.32 -1.72 13.86
CA PHE A 184 1.81 -3.07 13.62
C PHE A 184 0.29 -3.10 13.70
N SER A 185 -0.33 -4.15 13.14
CA SER A 185 -1.79 -4.27 13.15
C SER A 185 -2.27 -5.63 13.63
N THR A 186 -3.48 -5.63 14.18
CA THR A 186 -4.16 -6.78 14.77
C THR A 186 -5.46 -7.11 14.03
N ASN A 187 -5.94 -8.34 14.16
CA ASN A 187 -7.20 -8.76 13.55
C ASN A 187 -8.44 -8.22 14.28
N SER A 188 -8.29 -7.72 15.50
CA SER A 188 -9.38 -7.21 16.33
C SER A 188 -8.92 -5.98 17.10
N GLU A 189 -9.86 -5.18 17.55
CA GLU A 189 -9.57 -4.08 18.46
C GLU A 189 -8.89 -4.59 19.73
N ALA A 190 -7.71 -4.06 20.00
CA ALA A 190 -6.84 -4.48 21.08
C ALA A 190 -6.10 -3.27 21.65
N LYS A 191 -5.55 -3.39 22.84
CA LYS A 191 -4.48 -2.51 23.27
C LYS A 191 -3.15 -3.03 22.75
N GLY A 192 -2.21 -2.10 22.47
CA GLY A 192 -0.87 -2.44 22.00
C GLY A 192 0.19 -1.65 22.74
N TRP A 193 1.36 -2.25 22.93
CA TRP A 193 2.55 -1.59 23.46
C TRP A 193 3.81 -2.23 22.92
N VAL A 194 4.92 -1.54 23.09
CA VAL A 194 6.26 -2.01 22.72
C VAL A 194 7.12 -2.07 23.98
N GLU A 195 7.79 -3.19 24.19
CA GLU A 195 8.79 -3.34 25.23
C GLU A 195 10.21 -3.28 24.63
N ILE A 196 11.06 -2.42 25.19
CA ILE A 196 12.47 -2.28 24.82
C ILE A 196 13.30 -2.25 26.10
N GLY A 197 14.20 -3.21 26.28
CA GLY A 197 15.07 -3.26 27.46
C GLY A 197 14.31 -3.32 28.79
N GLY A 198 13.12 -3.91 28.82
CA GLY A 198 12.24 -3.99 30.00
C GLY A 198 11.41 -2.73 30.27
N VAL A 199 11.45 -1.72 29.38
CA VAL A 199 10.63 -0.51 29.47
C VAL A 199 9.49 -0.58 28.45
N ASN A 200 8.27 -0.28 28.88
CA ASN A 200 7.09 -0.28 28.03
C ASN A 200 6.80 1.11 27.46
N TYR A 201 6.55 1.16 26.15
CA TYR A 201 6.10 2.32 25.39
C TYR A 201 4.69 2.07 24.86
N TYR A 202 3.83 3.07 24.97
CA TYR A 202 2.41 2.96 24.63
C TYR A 202 2.04 3.88 23.46
N ASP A 203 0.94 3.59 22.77
CA ASP A 203 0.41 4.42 21.70
C ASP A 203 -0.40 5.64 22.21
N THR A 204 -0.41 5.86 23.52
CA THR A 204 -1.05 6.99 24.20
C THR A 204 -0.33 7.33 25.49
N TYR A 205 -0.21 8.62 25.78
CA TYR A 205 0.45 9.16 26.98
C TYR A 205 -0.51 9.93 27.90
N ASN A 206 -1.83 9.66 27.79
CA ASN A 206 -2.84 10.32 28.63
C ASN A 206 -3.07 9.64 30.00
N GLY A 207 -2.20 8.71 30.39
CA GLY A 207 -2.32 7.95 31.65
C GLY A 207 -3.35 6.81 31.58
N SER A 208 -3.92 6.53 30.42
CA SER A 208 -4.87 5.44 30.21
C SER A 208 -4.42 4.55 29.06
N ASP A 209 -4.41 3.24 29.30
CA ASP A 209 -4.06 2.19 28.36
C ASP A 209 -5.32 1.57 27.69
N LYS A 210 -6.39 2.37 27.57
CA LYS A 210 -7.69 1.94 27.07
C LYS A 210 -7.95 2.30 25.61
N LYS A 211 -6.92 2.61 24.84
CA LYS A 211 -7.04 2.82 23.40
C LYS A 211 -7.11 1.48 22.71
N PHE A 212 -8.33 1.02 22.39
CA PHE A 212 -8.53 -0.21 21.63
C PHE A 212 -8.62 0.14 20.14
N THR A 213 -7.65 -0.33 19.38
CA THR A 213 -7.56 -0.11 17.94
C THR A 213 -7.04 -1.37 17.25
N LYS A 214 -7.17 -1.42 15.93
CA LYS A 214 -6.56 -2.49 15.12
C LYS A 214 -5.19 -2.13 14.60
N VAL A 215 -4.85 -0.85 14.54
CA VAL A 215 -3.53 -0.37 14.16
C VAL A 215 -2.89 0.31 15.35
N HIS A 216 -1.64 -0.03 15.62
CA HIS A 216 -0.84 0.52 16.70
C HIS A 216 0.37 1.21 16.10
N LYS A 217 0.58 2.48 16.48
CA LYS A 217 1.73 3.29 16.12
C LYS A 217 2.33 3.85 17.40
N ILE A 218 3.51 3.37 17.74
CA ILE A 218 4.14 3.64 19.03
C ILE A 218 5.48 4.30 18.81
N GLU A 219 5.65 5.50 19.37
CA GLU A 219 6.88 6.27 19.29
C GLU A 219 7.85 5.83 20.37
N VAL A 220 9.10 5.61 19.98
CA VAL A 220 10.21 5.29 20.88
C VAL A 220 11.43 6.14 20.54
N PRO A 221 12.24 6.58 21.53
CA PRO A 221 13.47 7.29 21.26
C PRO A 221 14.44 6.43 20.45
N MET A 222 15.05 6.97 19.41
CA MET A 222 16.00 6.22 18.56
C MET A 222 17.12 5.60 19.38
N ALA A 223 17.78 6.38 20.26
CA ALA A 223 18.88 5.91 21.08
C ALA A 223 18.52 4.70 21.96
N THR A 224 17.26 4.57 22.39
CA THR A 224 16.82 3.43 23.20
C THR A 224 16.80 2.15 22.39
N LEU A 225 16.22 2.18 21.19
CA LEU A 225 16.15 1.02 20.33
C LEU A 225 17.52 0.66 19.73
N ASP A 226 18.31 1.67 19.36
CA ASP A 226 19.68 1.50 18.83
C ASP A 226 20.59 0.80 19.85
N THR A 227 20.44 1.15 21.13
CA THR A 227 21.19 0.52 22.21
C THR A 227 20.71 -0.91 22.48
N SER A 228 19.39 -1.12 22.51
CA SER A 228 18.78 -2.43 22.81
C SER A 228 18.96 -3.44 21.68
N LYS A 229 18.98 -2.99 20.43
CA LYS A 229 19.06 -3.80 19.21
C LYS A 229 17.96 -4.87 19.10
N SER A 230 16.89 -4.70 19.86
CA SER A 230 15.71 -5.56 19.81
C SER A 230 14.51 -4.89 20.46
N TYR A 231 13.32 -5.26 20.03
CA TYR A 231 12.07 -4.82 20.62
C TYR A 231 11.02 -5.95 20.59
N THR A 232 10.06 -5.87 21.50
CA THR A 232 8.92 -6.80 21.54
C THR A 232 7.63 -6.00 21.44
N VAL A 233 6.83 -6.29 20.41
CA VAL A 233 5.46 -5.76 20.32
C VAL A 233 4.52 -6.70 21.07
N HIS A 234 3.59 -6.12 21.79
CA HIS A 234 2.56 -6.81 22.58
C HIS A 234 1.17 -6.35 22.17
N THR A 235 0.20 -7.22 22.25
CA THR A 235 -1.20 -6.91 22.04
C THR A 235 -2.12 -7.75 22.91
N GLN A 236 -3.16 -7.10 23.49
CA GLN A 236 -4.22 -7.76 24.22
C GLN A 236 -5.59 -7.29 23.71
N ARG A 237 -6.40 -8.24 23.24
CA ARG A 237 -7.77 -7.94 22.82
C ARG A 237 -8.63 -7.55 24.02
N SER A 238 -9.46 -6.52 23.87
CA SER A 238 -10.55 -6.26 24.79
C SER A 238 -11.71 -7.22 24.50
N ILE A 239 -12.03 -8.11 25.43
CA ILE A 239 -13.22 -8.96 25.36
C ILE A 239 -14.42 -8.17 25.87
N TYR A 240 -14.22 -7.41 26.93
CA TYR A 240 -15.20 -6.48 27.49
C TYR A 240 -14.45 -5.34 28.19
N CYS A 241 -14.91 -4.12 28.01
CA CYS A 241 -14.42 -2.96 28.73
C CYS A 241 -15.62 -2.11 29.16
N GLY A 242 -15.90 -2.10 30.47
CA GLY A 242 -16.92 -1.28 31.09
C GLY A 242 -16.34 -0.04 31.76
N PRO A 243 -17.18 0.82 32.35
CA PRO A 243 -16.73 2.05 32.99
C PRO A 243 -15.82 1.82 34.21
N PHE A 244 -15.98 0.72 34.91
CA PHE A 244 -15.26 0.40 36.16
C PHE A 244 -14.36 -0.83 36.06
N GLY A 245 -14.27 -1.46 34.91
CA GLY A 245 -13.43 -2.63 34.73
C GLY A 245 -13.61 -3.26 33.37
N GLY A 246 -12.78 -4.25 33.06
CA GLY A 246 -12.79 -4.94 31.78
C GLY A 246 -12.30 -6.37 31.93
N PHE A 247 -12.49 -7.11 30.86
CA PHE A 247 -11.96 -8.46 30.70
C PHE A 247 -11.11 -8.50 29.43
N MET A 248 -9.81 -8.73 29.62
CA MET A 248 -8.83 -8.74 28.55
C MET A 248 -8.48 -10.17 28.14
N GLY A 249 -8.23 -10.37 26.87
CA GLY A 249 -7.72 -11.62 26.35
C GLY A 249 -6.26 -11.88 26.73
N ARG A 250 -5.73 -12.97 26.23
CA ARG A 250 -4.31 -13.32 26.42
C ARG A 250 -3.42 -12.27 25.75
N ASP A 251 -2.28 -11.99 26.38
CA ASP A 251 -1.17 -11.25 25.79
C ASP A 251 -0.56 -12.07 24.64
N ILE A 252 -0.45 -11.44 23.47
CA ILE A 252 0.21 -11.96 22.28
C ILE A 252 1.39 -11.05 21.99
N SER A 253 2.57 -11.61 21.88
CA SER A 253 3.79 -10.85 21.67
C SER A 253 4.63 -11.38 20.52
N LYS A 254 5.45 -10.50 19.96
CA LYS A 254 6.45 -10.82 18.94
C LYS A 254 7.71 -10.00 19.17
N THR A 255 8.83 -10.69 19.37
CA THR A 255 10.16 -10.08 19.46
C THR A 255 10.80 -10.03 18.08
N THR A 256 11.45 -8.92 17.76
CA THR A 256 12.19 -8.69 16.52
C THR A 256 13.57 -8.10 16.87
N SER A 257 14.63 -8.60 16.22
CA SER A 257 15.96 -7.98 16.25
C SER A 257 15.94 -6.65 15.50
N PHE A 258 16.81 -5.74 15.88
CA PHE A 258 16.94 -4.45 15.22
C PHE A 258 18.42 -4.13 14.97
N ARG A 259 18.70 -3.65 13.77
CA ARG A 259 20.02 -3.18 13.36
C ARG A 259 19.95 -1.65 13.23
N PRO A 260 20.61 -0.92 14.13
CA PRO A 260 20.76 0.52 13.99
C PRO A 260 21.51 0.88 12.72
N VAL A 261 21.29 2.07 12.20
CA VAL A 261 22.10 2.59 11.10
C VAL A 261 23.51 2.85 11.61
N ASP A 262 24.49 2.14 11.01
CA ASP A 262 25.90 2.27 11.35
C ASP A 262 26.64 2.93 10.19
N THR A 263 27.09 4.16 10.40
CA THR A 263 27.79 4.96 9.38
C THR A 263 29.32 4.81 9.41
N SER A 264 29.84 3.91 10.26
CA SER A 264 31.29 3.73 10.45
C SER A 264 32.04 3.17 9.24
N ASP A 265 31.34 2.41 8.38
CA ASP A 265 31.85 1.81 7.14
C ASP A 265 31.18 2.38 5.88
N GLY A 266 30.58 3.60 5.98
CA GLY A 266 29.79 4.22 4.94
C GLY A 266 28.29 4.14 5.24
N ILE A 267 27.45 4.47 4.26
CA ILE A 267 25.97 4.46 4.38
C ILE A 267 25.41 3.66 3.22
N GLN A 268 24.75 2.55 3.51
CA GLN A 268 24.09 1.77 2.48
C GLN A 268 22.58 1.84 2.64
N TYR A 269 21.87 2.18 1.57
CA TYR A 269 20.41 2.14 1.60
C TYR A 269 19.79 1.65 0.30
N LEU A 270 18.58 1.13 0.44
CA LEU A 270 17.81 0.57 -0.67
C LEU A 270 16.50 1.32 -0.80
N SER A 271 16.20 1.77 -2.02
CA SER A 271 15.03 2.61 -2.27
C SER A 271 14.09 1.98 -3.27
N PHE A 272 12.79 2.13 -3.04
CA PHE A 272 11.71 1.73 -3.94
C PHE A 272 10.67 2.84 -4.07
N SER A 273 10.06 2.94 -5.24
CA SER A 273 8.91 3.77 -5.53
C SER A 273 7.93 3.04 -6.45
N ASP A 274 6.72 3.58 -6.61
CA ASP A 274 5.73 3.09 -7.59
C ASP A 274 5.51 1.57 -7.54
N VAL A 275 5.40 1.04 -6.33
CA VAL A 275 5.24 -0.40 -6.09
C VAL A 275 3.91 -0.90 -6.64
N HIS A 276 2.85 -0.07 -6.59
CA HIS A 276 1.52 -0.39 -7.13
C HIS A 276 1.11 -1.84 -6.86
N MET A 277 1.15 -2.24 -5.58
CA MET A 277 0.77 -3.57 -5.09
C MET A 277 1.71 -4.73 -5.51
N ASN A 278 2.89 -4.42 -6.06
CA ASN A 278 3.85 -5.43 -6.53
C ASN A 278 4.80 -5.92 -5.41
N ASP A 279 4.29 -6.10 -4.20
CA ASP A 279 5.03 -6.45 -2.99
C ASP A 279 5.96 -7.67 -3.13
N ARG A 280 5.58 -8.65 -3.97
CA ARG A 280 6.40 -9.85 -4.19
C ARG A 280 7.67 -9.57 -4.99
N GLN A 281 7.55 -8.73 -6.01
CA GLN A 281 8.73 -8.39 -6.83
C GLN A 281 9.63 -7.41 -6.08
N THR A 282 9.05 -6.50 -5.28
CA THR A 282 9.80 -5.62 -4.38
C THR A 282 10.63 -6.44 -3.37
N GLU A 283 10.01 -7.42 -2.69
CA GLU A 283 10.72 -8.35 -1.80
C GLU A 283 11.81 -9.12 -2.52
N LYS A 284 11.52 -9.57 -3.75
CA LYS A 284 12.48 -10.31 -4.56
C LYS A 284 13.68 -9.47 -4.95
N THR A 285 13.47 -8.21 -5.39
CA THR A 285 14.56 -7.28 -5.71
C THR A 285 15.41 -7.02 -4.46
N ALA A 286 14.77 -6.72 -3.32
CA ALA A 286 15.50 -6.52 -2.06
C ALA A 286 16.33 -7.74 -1.63
N SER A 287 15.88 -8.96 -1.95
CA SER A 287 16.57 -10.20 -1.55
C SER A 287 17.90 -10.43 -2.25
N PHE A 288 18.24 -9.70 -3.30
CA PHE A 288 19.53 -9.74 -3.98
C PHE A 288 20.57 -8.78 -3.38
N ILE A 289 20.14 -7.88 -2.49
CA ILE A 289 21.02 -6.92 -1.82
C ILE A 289 21.35 -7.46 -0.43
N GLU A 290 22.61 -7.75 -0.20
CA GLU A 290 23.06 -8.42 1.03
C GLU A 290 23.07 -7.51 2.25
N LYS A 291 23.41 -6.22 2.05
CA LYS A 291 23.56 -5.24 3.13
C LYS A 291 22.91 -3.91 2.77
N TYR A 292 22.13 -3.39 3.66
CA TYR A 292 21.66 -2.00 3.71
C TYR A 292 21.32 -1.64 5.16
N ASP A 293 21.48 -0.38 5.50
CA ASP A 293 21.28 0.15 6.85
C ASP A 293 19.84 0.60 7.05
N PHE A 294 19.22 1.16 6.02
CA PHE A 294 17.81 1.56 6.03
C PHE A 294 17.17 1.44 4.65
N ILE A 295 15.87 1.64 4.61
CA ILE A 295 15.07 1.57 3.39
C ILE A 295 14.33 2.87 3.17
N VAL A 296 14.26 3.32 1.92
CA VAL A 296 13.41 4.43 1.48
C VAL A 296 12.27 3.89 0.62
N LEU A 297 11.05 4.21 1.01
CA LEU A 297 9.84 3.97 0.22
C LEU A 297 9.31 5.31 -0.26
N ALA A 298 9.59 5.64 -1.51
CA ALA A 298 9.31 6.95 -2.10
C ALA A 298 7.93 7.01 -2.79
N GLY A 299 6.88 6.51 -2.12
CA GLY A 299 5.48 6.69 -2.51
C GLY A 299 4.93 5.70 -3.54
N ASP A 300 3.64 5.83 -3.78
CA ASP A 300 2.82 5.03 -4.69
C ASP A 300 2.96 3.51 -4.46
N LEU A 301 2.86 3.11 -3.18
CA LEU A 301 2.88 1.69 -2.84
C LEU A 301 1.60 0.98 -3.27
N ILE A 302 0.50 1.73 -3.44
CA ILE A 302 -0.81 1.25 -3.86
C ILE A 302 -1.41 2.22 -4.89
N SER A 303 -2.50 1.83 -5.53
CA SER A 303 -3.19 2.72 -6.49
C SER A 303 -4.27 3.59 -5.85
N ASP A 304 -4.87 3.15 -4.75
CA ASP A 304 -5.81 3.89 -3.91
C ASP A 304 -6.00 3.17 -2.56
N VAL A 305 -6.33 3.90 -1.50
CA VAL A 305 -6.39 3.42 -0.11
C VAL A 305 -7.85 3.37 0.36
N GLU A 306 -8.64 2.42 -0.14
CA GLU A 306 -10.07 2.33 0.14
C GLU A 306 -10.41 1.55 1.39
N THR A 307 -9.58 0.59 1.79
CA THR A 307 -9.87 -0.33 2.89
C THR A 307 -8.78 -0.31 3.96
N PHE A 308 -9.11 -0.87 5.13
CA PHE A 308 -8.13 -1.11 6.19
C PHE A 308 -6.97 -2.01 5.71
N GLU A 309 -7.26 -2.98 4.87
CA GLU A 309 -6.27 -3.87 4.28
C GLU A 309 -5.35 -3.12 3.30
N ASP A 310 -5.88 -2.15 2.55
CA ASP A 310 -5.08 -1.30 1.66
C ASP A 310 -4.13 -0.42 2.47
N ALA A 311 -4.62 0.23 3.54
CA ALA A 311 -3.77 1.00 4.44
C ALA A 311 -2.67 0.15 5.12
N ASN A 312 -2.95 -1.12 5.42
CA ASN A 312 -1.95 -2.04 5.94
C ASN A 312 -1.00 -2.61 4.87
N PHE A 313 -1.31 -2.42 3.60
CA PHE A 313 -0.42 -2.87 2.53
C PHE A 313 0.93 -2.16 2.58
N PHE A 314 0.97 -0.92 3.01
CA PHE A 314 2.19 -0.15 3.26
C PHE A 314 3.12 -0.88 4.23
N ASN A 315 2.59 -1.29 5.37
CA ASN A 315 3.33 -2.09 6.35
C ASN A 315 3.72 -3.46 5.82
N LYS A 316 2.90 -4.06 4.97
CA LYS A 316 3.22 -5.33 4.34
C LYS A 316 4.42 -5.21 3.41
N VAL A 317 4.49 -4.17 2.57
CA VAL A 317 5.65 -3.89 1.71
C VAL A 317 6.87 -3.58 2.57
N ALA A 318 6.74 -2.62 3.48
CA ALA A 318 7.83 -2.20 4.37
C ALA A 318 8.40 -3.39 5.16
N TYR A 319 7.55 -4.25 5.74
CA TYR A 319 8.01 -5.46 6.43
C TYR A 319 8.70 -6.46 5.51
N LYS A 320 8.23 -6.62 4.27
CA LYS A 320 8.84 -7.56 3.33
C LYS A 320 10.28 -7.20 2.99
N VAL A 321 10.59 -5.92 2.94
CA VAL A 321 11.93 -5.43 2.63
C VAL A 321 12.77 -5.19 3.88
N SER A 322 12.22 -4.66 4.98
CA SER A 322 12.96 -4.38 6.21
C SER A 322 13.00 -5.53 7.21
N LYS A 323 12.06 -6.48 7.12
CA LYS A 323 11.76 -7.52 8.12
C LYS A 323 11.42 -6.96 9.52
N GLY A 324 11.26 -5.64 9.65
CA GLY A 324 11.18 -4.92 10.92
C GLY A 324 12.54 -4.77 11.62
N GLU A 325 13.63 -5.11 10.94
CA GLU A 325 15.00 -5.19 11.49
C GLU A 325 15.83 -3.96 11.18
N VAL A 326 15.43 -3.16 10.20
CA VAL A 326 16.09 -1.90 9.82
C VAL A 326 15.04 -0.79 9.69
N PRO A 327 15.44 0.49 9.89
CA PRO A 327 14.53 1.61 9.74
C PRO A 327 14.00 1.75 8.32
N VAL A 328 12.78 2.29 8.21
CA VAL A 328 12.14 2.65 6.96
C VAL A 328 11.84 4.14 6.97
N VAL A 329 12.20 4.83 5.90
CA VAL A 329 11.77 6.21 5.59
C VAL A 329 10.66 6.12 4.56
N TYR A 330 9.56 6.82 4.78
CA TYR A 330 8.40 6.80 3.89
C TYR A 330 8.06 8.21 3.42
N ALA A 331 8.00 8.42 2.12
CA ALA A 331 7.42 9.59 1.48
C ALA A 331 6.09 9.18 0.82
N ARG A 332 5.05 10.01 0.99
CA ARG A 332 3.72 9.76 0.45
C ARG A 332 3.67 10.03 -1.06
N GLY A 333 3.04 9.12 -1.82
CA GLY A 333 2.79 9.31 -3.23
C GLY A 333 1.41 9.89 -3.53
N ASN A 334 1.19 10.33 -4.77
CA ASN A 334 -0.07 10.92 -5.19
C ASN A 334 -1.22 9.88 -5.31
N HIS A 335 -0.91 8.60 -5.39
CA HIS A 335 -1.89 7.53 -5.26
C HIS A 335 -2.21 7.20 -3.80
N ASP A 336 -1.29 7.45 -2.89
CA ASP A 336 -1.43 7.13 -1.47
C ASP A 336 -2.39 8.09 -0.73
N VAL A 337 -2.70 9.26 -1.32
CA VAL A 337 -3.72 10.20 -0.79
C VAL A 337 -5.14 9.81 -1.18
N LYS A 338 -5.31 8.95 -2.19
CA LYS A 338 -6.60 8.61 -2.78
C LYS A 338 -7.32 7.54 -1.96
N GLY A 339 -8.64 7.66 -1.87
CA GLY A 339 -9.48 6.69 -1.19
C GLY A 339 -9.80 7.05 0.26
N ARG A 340 -10.71 6.29 0.84
CA ARG A 340 -11.27 6.57 2.16
C ARG A 340 -10.25 6.57 3.30
N TYR A 341 -9.25 5.71 3.22
CA TYR A 341 -8.19 5.61 4.23
C TYR A 341 -6.96 6.47 3.92
N GLY A 342 -6.95 7.20 2.80
CA GLY A 342 -5.89 8.14 2.48
C GLY A 342 -5.69 9.19 3.59
N GLU A 343 -6.80 9.75 4.11
CA GLU A 343 -6.80 10.69 5.23
C GLU A 343 -6.28 10.06 6.54
N GLU A 344 -6.47 8.76 6.71
CA GLU A 344 -6.05 8.05 7.92
C GLU A 344 -4.68 7.37 7.78
N LEU A 345 -4.03 7.51 6.62
CA LEU A 345 -2.79 6.79 6.31
C LEU A 345 -1.67 7.09 7.32
N HIS A 346 -1.66 8.32 7.87
CA HIS A 346 -0.71 8.71 8.91
C HIS A 346 -0.71 7.80 10.15
N LYS A 347 -1.77 7.02 10.38
CA LYS A 347 -1.85 6.03 11.48
C LYS A 347 -1.11 4.73 11.15
N PHE A 348 -0.84 4.48 9.87
CA PHE A 348 -0.32 3.21 9.36
C PHE A 348 1.15 3.27 8.94
N VAL A 349 1.70 4.45 8.74
CA VAL A 349 3.07 4.65 8.25
C VAL A 349 3.80 5.69 9.08
N GLY A 350 5.08 5.91 8.80
CA GLY A 350 5.86 7.01 9.37
C GLY A 350 5.31 8.36 8.95
N ALA A 351 4.94 9.20 9.92
CA ALA A 351 4.42 10.55 9.69
C ALA A 351 4.56 11.40 10.96
N LYS A 352 4.76 12.70 10.81
CA LYS A 352 4.79 13.67 11.91
C LYS A 352 3.37 14.12 12.24
N GLY A 353 2.74 13.48 13.22
CA GLY A 353 1.30 13.68 13.46
C GLY A 353 0.49 13.18 12.27
N ASP A 354 -0.20 14.09 11.59
CA ASP A 354 -0.94 13.86 10.34
C ASP A 354 -0.22 14.42 9.08
N GLN A 355 0.96 15.01 9.25
CA GLN A 355 1.79 15.56 8.18
C GLN A 355 2.75 14.51 7.63
N PHE A 356 2.95 14.51 6.31
CA PHE A 356 3.86 13.59 5.62
C PHE A 356 5.16 14.26 5.16
N TYR A 357 5.43 15.48 5.60
CA TYR A 357 6.72 16.13 5.45
C TYR A 357 7.38 16.28 6.82
N TYR A 358 8.64 15.88 6.92
CA TYR A 358 9.40 15.85 8.16
C TYR A 358 10.89 15.67 7.88
N ASN A 359 11.73 15.89 8.88
CA ASN A 359 13.13 15.49 8.87
C ASN A 359 13.33 14.15 9.59
N PHE A 360 14.45 13.49 9.35
CA PHE A 360 14.90 12.31 10.08
C PHE A 360 16.43 12.32 10.23
N TYR A 361 16.93 11.56 11.19
CA TYR A 361 18.33 11.59 11.54
C TYR A 361 18.87 10.17 11.75
N PHE A 362 20.04 9.85 11.15
CA PHE A 362 20.79 8.64 11.44
C PHE A 362 22.26 8.96 11.56
N ASN A 363 22.86 8.95 12.75
CA ASN A 363 24.27 9.23 12.95
C ASN A 363 24.80 10.39 12.07
N ASP A 364 25.45 10.10 10.94
CA ASP A 364 25.99 11.07 9.99
C ASP A 364 24.99 11.50 8.88
N VAL A 365 23.75 11.01 8.91
CA VAL A 365 22.72 11.32 7.90
C VAL A 365 21.71 12.31 8.43
N TYR A 366 21.52 13.41 7.73
CA TYR A 366 20.35 14.27 7.82
C TYR A 366 19.43 14.00 6.65
N GLY A 367 18.16 13.74 6.90
CA GLY A 367 17.20 13.48 5.86
C GLY A 367 15.97 14.39 5.92
N LEU A 368 15.43 14.70 4.76
CA LEU A 368 14.18 15.40 4.55
C LEU A 368 13.20 14.53 3.78
N VAL A 369 11.98 14.44 4.25
CA VAL A 369 10.85 13.92 3.49
C VAL A 369 9.95 15.10 3.15
N LEU A 370 9.65 15.26 1.84
CA LEU A 370 8.75 16.27 1.31
C LEU A 370 7.56 15.59 0.61
N ASP A 371 6.43 16.24 0.67
CA ASP A 371 5.18 15.68 0.19
C ASP A 371 4.41 16.68 -0.67
N LEU A 372 4.45 16.49 -1.97
CA LEU A 372 3.67 17.31 -2.89
C LEU A 372 2.18 16.87 -2.98
N GLY A 373 1.79 15.83 -2.25
CA GLY A 373 0.42 15.31 -2.26
C GLY A 373 0.03 14.83 -3.64
N GLU A 374 -0.96 15.46 -4.23
CA GLU A 374 -1.38 15.22 -5.60
C GLU A 374 -0.57 16.04 -6.62
N ASP A 375 -0.60 15.61 -7.87
CA ASP A 375 0.13 16.23 -8.97
C ASP A 375 -0.72 17.22 -9.80
N HIS A 376 -1.94 17.54 -9.36
CA HIS A 376 -2.87 18.49 -9.98
C HIS A 376 -3.14 19.71 -9.08
N ASP A 377 -3.65 20.78 -9.68
CA ASP A 377 -4.11 21.95 -8.95
C ASP A 377 -5.39 21.63 -8.14
N ASP A 378 -5.64 22.37 -7.05
CA ASP A 378 -6.74 22.11 -6.12
C ASP A 378 -8.13 22.13 -6.78
N ASP A 379 -8.29 22.87 -7.87
CA ASP A 379 -9.53 22.93 -8.66
C ASP A 379 -9.73 21.76 -9.64
N TRP A 380 -8.85 20.75 -9.57
CA TRP A 380 -8.98 19.58 -10.41
C TRP A 380 -10.26 18.81 -10.11
N TRP A 381 -10.99 18.45 -11.13
CA TRP A 381 -12.33 17.85 -11.03
C TRP A 381 -12.39 16.54 -10.20
N GLU A 382 -11.30 15.83 -10.06
CA GLU A 382 -11.24 14.58 -9.24
C GLU A 382 -11.26 14.85 -7.74
N TYR A 383 -10.99 16.08 -7.30
CA TYR A 383 -10.88 16.41 -5.87
C TYR A 383 -12.20 16.90 -5.26
N TYR A 384 -13.25 17.14 -6.04
CA TYR A 384 -14.57 17.55 -5.55
C TYR A 384 -14.56 18.77 -4.62
N ASP A 385 -13.69 19.74 -4.86
CA ASP A 385 -13.49 20.91 -4.02
C ASP A 385 -13.07 20.55 -2.57
N THR A 386 -12.34 19.43 -2.38
CA THR A 386 -11.85 18.98 -1.06
C THR A 386 -10.33 19.08 -0.92
N ALA A 387 -9.60 19.46 -1.96
CA ALA A 387 -8.16 19.61 -1.94
C ALA A 387 -7.75 20.97 -1.37
N HIS A 388 -6.65 20.98 -0.62
CA HIS A 388 -6.01 22.15 -0.03
C HIS A 388 -4.48 22.04 -0.15
N TYR A 389 -4.00 21.48 -1.27
CA TYR A 389 -2.57 21.24 -1.46
C TYR A 389 -1.77 22.53 -1.61
N ALA A 390 -2.38 23.61 -2.10
CA ALA A 390 -1.70 24.90 -2.18
C ALA A 390 -1.26 25.37 -0.79
N ASP A 391 -2.16 25.38 0.21
CA ASP A 391 -1.85 25.75 1.58
C ASP A 391 -0.86 24.78 2.24
N TYR A 392 -1.01 23.48 1.93
CA TYR A 392 -0.12 22.42 2.43
C TYR A 392 1.31 22.58 1.90
N HIS A 393 1.47 23.01 0.65
CA HIS A 393 2.78 23.29 0.05
C HIS A 393 3.43 24.54 0.65
N GLU A 394 2.67 25.60 0.90
CA GLU A 394 3.20 26.80 1.57
C GLU A 394 3.69 26.50 3.00
N ALA A 395 2.98 25.60 3.71
CA ALA A 395 3.45 25.13 5.01
C ALA A 395 4.78 24.38 4.92
N GLN A 396 5.02 23.61 3.83
CA GLN A 396 6.30 22.94 3.61
C GLN A 396 7.42 23.90 3.21
N ILE A 397 7.12 24.93 2.44
CA ILE A 397 8.08 26.01 2.15
C ILE A 397 8.53 26.65 3.47
N SER A 398 7.58 26.99 4.35
CA SER A 398 7.88 27.52 5.68
C SER A 398 8.70 26.54 6.54
N PHE A 399 8.39 25.24 6.48
CA PHE A 399 9.17 24.21 7.16
C PHE A 399 10.62 24.17 6.66
N LEU A 400 10.86 24.23 5.35
CA LEU A 400 12.22 24.28 4.78
C LEU A 400 12.97 25.53 5.21
N GLU A 401 12.31 26.69 5.24
CA GLU A 401 12.89 27.95 5.73
C GLU A 401 13.30 27.85 7.21
N GLU A 402 12.46 27.20 8.03
CA GLU A 402 12.80 26.93 9.43
C GLU A 402 14.01 26.00 9.57
N GLU A 403 14.09 24.93 8.79
CA GLU A 403 15.24 24.01 8.83
C GLU A 403 16.54 24.72 8.39
N ILE A 404 16.48 25.57 7.37
CA ILE A 404 17.62 26.41 6.95
C ILE A 404 18.05 27.36 8.08
N ASN A 405 17.10 27.99 8.76
CA ASN A 405 17.40 28.89 9.88
C ASN A 405 18.00 28.16 11.09
N LYS A 406 17.54 26.93 11.38
CA LYS A 406 18.06 26.09 12.47
C LYS A 406 19.46 25.56 12.18
N LYS A 407 19.82 25.33 10.92
CA LYS A 407 21.09 24.77 10.47
C LYS A 407 21.49 23.46 11.13
N ASN A 408 20.52 22.67 11.53
CA ASN A 408 20.80 21.38 12.16
C ASN A 408 21.52 20.41 11.22
N TYR A 409 21.25 20.53 9.91
CA TYR A 409 21.87 19.71 8.87
C TYR A 409 23.40 19.90 8.80
N ASP A 410 23.95 21.05 9.16
CA ASP A 410 25.40 21.31 9.19
C ASP A 410 26.18 20.35 10.11
N ASN A 411 25.49 19.63 11.00
CA ASN A 411 26.10 18.66 11.91
C ASN A 411 26.24 17.26 11.30
N TYR A 412 25.76 17.05 10.10
CA TYR A 412 25.72 15.75 9.41
C TYR A 412 26.60 15.77 8.17
N LYS A 413 27.03 14.59 7.71
CA LYS A 413 27.96 14.47 6.56
C LYS A 413 27.25 14.12 5.26
N TYR A 414 26.03 13.64 5.33
CA TYR A 414 25.24 13.22 4.17
C TYR A 414 23.81 13.75 4.28
N HIS A 415 23.35 14.43 3.25
CA HIS A 415 22.05 15.08 3.22
C HIS A 415 21.14 14.46 2.15
N LEU A 416 20.14 13.73 2.59
CA LEU A 416 19.20 13.00 1.73
C LEU A 416 17.82 13.69 1.70
N ALA A 417 17.34 14.06 0.54
CA ALA A 417 15.95 14.49 0.35
C ALA A 417 15.15 13.39 -0.36
N VAL A 418 13.90 13.22 0.06
CA VAL A 418 12.97 12.24 -0.52
C VAL A 418 11.63 12.91 -0.80
N ALA A 419 11.14 12.80 -2.02
CA ALA A 419 9.79 13.21 -2.41
C ALA A 419 9.26 12.27 -3.48
N HIS A 420 7.98 11.95 -3.49
CA HIS A 420 7.44 11.10 -4.55
C HIS A 420 7.38 11.85 -5.88
N VAL A 421 6.66 12.97 -5.92
CA VAL A 421 6.55 13.78 -7.13
C VAL A 421 7.86 14.56 -7.34
N PRO A 422 8.47 14.50 -8.52
CA PRO A 422 9.76 15.15 -8.79
C PRO A 422 9.72 16.66 -8.56
N ILE A 423 10.61 17.15 -7.69
CA ILE A 423 10.69 18.59 -7.34
C ILE A 423 11.39 19.38 -8.45
N VAL A 424 12.49 18.83 -8.98
CA VAL A 424 13.32 19.54 -9.98
C VAL A 424 12.72 19.58 -11.39
N PHE A 425 11.69 18.77 -11.65
CA PHE A 425 11.00 18.75 -12.93
C PHE A 425 9.60 19.37 -12.84
N VAL A 426 9.35 20.43 -13.58
CA VAL A 426 8.12 21.23 -13.57
C VAL A 426 7.33 21.01 -14.84
N ASN A 427 6.08 20.61 -14.73
CA ASN A 427 5.18 20.24 -15.82
C ASN A 427 4.12 21.29 -16.18
N TYR A 428 4.41 22.59 -16.03
CA TYR A 428 3.54 23.73 -16.39
C TYR A 428 2.19 23.85 -15.63
N ARG A 429 1.99 23.13 -14.52
CA ARG A 429 0.80 23.29 -13.67
C ARG A 429 1.01 24.48 -12.74
N LYS A 430 -0.01 25.35 -12.59
CA LYS A 430 0.14 26.66 -11.94
C LYS A 430 0.71 26.59 -10.53
N ASN A 431 0.09 25.81 -9.66
CA ASN A 431 0.52 25.71 -8.26
C ASN A 431 1.91 25.04 -8.17
N HIS A 432 2.16 24.02 -8.98
CA HIS A 432 3.42 23.30 -8.97
C HIS A 432 4.62 24.10 -9.49
N VAL A 433 4.42 25.06 -10.38
CA VAL A 433 5.51 25.93 -10.86
C VAL A 433 6.15 26.68 -9.70
N HIS A 434 5.32 27.38 -8.91
CA HIS A 434 5.79 28.14 -7.76
C HIS A 434 6.44 27.23 -6.71
N VAL A 435 5.71 26.21 -6.27
CA VAL A 435 6.12 25.31 -5.17
C VAL A 435 7.45 24.62 -5.48
N LYS A 436 7.55 24.00 -6.66
CA LYS A 436 8.78 23.28 -7.06
C LYS A 436 9.97 24.21 -7.21
N THR A 437 9.75 25.42 -7.74
CA THR A 437 10.80 26.42 -7.87
C THR A 437 11.30 26.86 -6.49
N GLU A 438 10.39 27.18 -5.56
CA GLU A 438 10.77 27.61 -4.22
C GLU A 438 11.40 26.48 -3.39
N MET A 439 10.84 25.27 -3.44
CA MET A 439 11.46 24.11 -2.78
C MET A 439 12.87 23.84 -3.32
N THR A 440 13.06 23.89 -4.64
CA THR A 440 14.41 23.72 -5.26
C THR A 440 15.37 24.81 -4.76
N ARG A 441 14.92 26.07 -4.73
CA ARG A 441 15.73 27.21 -4.26
C ARG A 441 16.16 27.05 -2.78
N LEU A 442 15.28 26.50 -1.96
CA LEU A 442 15.56 26.24 -0.55
C LEU A 442 16.48 25.01 -0.37
N LEU A 443 16.23 23.93 -1.08
CA LEU A 443 17.09 22.75 -1.06
C LEU A 443 18.51 23.05 -1.53
N ASN A 444 18.68 23.95 -2.49
CA ASN A 444 20.01 24.42 -2.96
C ASN A 444 20.85 25.06 -1.83
N GLN A 445 20.23 25.52 -0.74
CA GLN A 445 20.93 26.13 0.40
C GLN A 445 21.32 25.10 1.47
N MET A 446 20.83 23.84 1.36
CA MET A 446 20.99 22.82 2.38
C MET A 446 22.05 21.77 2.01
N ASP A 447 22.82 22.01 0.94
CA ASP A 447 23.87 21.10 0.45
C ASP A 447 23.39 19.65 0.30
N ILE A 448 22.25 19.48 -0.37
CA ILE A 448 21.66 18.16 -0.59
C ILE A 448 22.59 17.29 -1.44
N ASP A 449 22.90 16.08 -0.98
CA ASP A 449 23.72 15.12 -1.70
C ASP A 449 22.89 14.33 -2.72
N MET A 450 21.66 13.96 -2.35
CA MET A 450 20.76 13.18 -3.20
C MET A 450 19.31 13.58 -2.98
N LEU A 451 18.55 13.77 -4.06
CA LEU A 451 17.09 13.82 -4.06
C LEU A 451 16.52 12.56 -4.72
N LEU A 452 15.76 11.78 -3.95
CA LEU A 452 15.04 10.60 -4.44
C LEU A 452 13.60 10.92 -4.78
N CYS A 453 13.15 10.51 -5.96
CA CYS A 453 11.78 10.69 -6.45
C CYS A 453 11.22 9.42 -7.07
N GLY A 454 9.91 9.44 -7.40
CA GLY A 454 9.19 8.41 -8.15
C GLY A 454 8.26 9.01 -9.19
N HIS A 455 7.00 8.54 -9.24
CA HIS A 455 5.86 9.13 -9.95
C HIS A 455 5.82 8.91 -11.48
N GLN A 456 6.94 9.06 -12.17
CA GLN A 456 6.95 9.02 -13.64
C GLN A 456 6.97 7.59 -14.22
N HIS A 457 7.14 6.58 -13.38
CA HIS A 457 7.27 5.18 -13.78
C HIS A 457 8.45 4.86 -14.70
N ASP A 458 9.38 5.79 -14.86
CA ASP A 458 10.59 5.65 -15.65
C ASP A 458 11.83 5.97 -14.80
N ILE A 459 12.97 5.35 -15.11
CA ILE A 459 14.24 5.71 -14.49
C ILE A 459 14.72 7.02 -15.15
N MET A 460 14.83 8.06 -14.34
CA MET A 460 15.35 9.35 -14.78
C MET A 460 16.39 9.83 -13.80
N ILE A 461 17.46 10.40 -14.34
CA ILE A 461 18.55 10.98 -13.55
C ILE A 461 18.71 12.41 -14.01
N PHE A 462 18.61 13.34 -13.09
CA PHE A 462 18.85 14.75 -13.32
C PHE A 462 20.18 15.15 -12.67
N GLU A 463 21.13 15.44 -13.52
CA GLU A 463 22.48 15.85 -13.16
C GLU A 463 22.54 17.38 -13.10
N PRO A 464 22.99 17.98 -11.99
CA PRO A 464 23.06 19.44 -11.86
C PRO A 464 24.00 20.03 -12.91
N GLY A 465 23.59 21.14 -13.53
CA GLY A 465 24.38 21.85 -14.53
C GLY A 465 24.51 21.17 -15.90
N LEU A 466 23.92 20.00 -16.12
CA LEU A 466 23.96 19.31 -17.41
C LEU A 466 23.09 20.03 -18.46
N ILE A 467 21.96 20.56 -18.02
CA ILE A 467 21.02 21.31 -18.86
C ILE A 467 20.73 22.64 -18.21
N GLU A 468 20.74 23.69 -19.03
CA GLU A 468 20.41 25.04 -18.59
C GLU A 468 19.00 25.10 -18.00
N PRO A 469 18.81 25.76 -16.86
CA PRO A 469 17.50 25.93 -16.24
C PRO A 469 16.48 26.51 -17.22
N ASN A 470 15.20 26.12 -17.04
CA ASN A 470 14.07 26.50 -17.89
C ASN A 470 14.14 26.02 -19.36
N THR A 471 15.10 25.17 -19.71
CA THR A 471 15.08 24.49 -20.99
C THR A 471 13.90 23.56 -21.08
N LYS A 472 13.10 23.67 -22.13
CA LYS A 472 11.96 22.80 -22.37
C LYS A 472 12.45 21.39 -22.69
N LEU A 473 12.05 20.44 -21.86
CA LEU A 473 12.24 19.02 -22.09
C LEU A 473 10.92 18.40 -22.55
N THR A 474 11.03 17.47 -23.48
CA THR A 474 9.87 16.71 -23.97
C THR A 474 10.26 15.25 -24.03
N TYR A 475 9.43 14.39 -23.47
CA TYR A 475 9.62 12.95 -23.60
C TYR A 475 8.31 12.25 -23.95
N ASN A 476 8.44 11.16 -24.67
CA ASN A 476 7.32 10.29 -25.00
C ASN A 476 7.20 9.24 -23.90
N SER A 477 6.12 9.30 -23.13
CA SER A 477 5.86 8.27 -22.15
C SER A 477 5.58 6.96 -22.85
N ALA A 478 6.41 5.96 -22.60
CA ALA A 478 6.14 4.61 -23.06
C ALA A 478 4.88 4.00 -22.44
N TYR A 479 4.34 4.64 -21.37
CA TYR A 479 3.17 4.15 -20.63
C TYR A 479 1.84 4.45 -21.31
N LYS A 480 1.69 5.62 -21.97
CA LYS A 480 0.40 6.13 -22.45
C LYS A 480 0.38 6.58 -23.91
N ASP A 481 1.44 6.42 -24.66
CA ASP A 481 1.64 7.08 -25.97
C ASP A 481 1.46 8.62 -25.91
N ASP A 482 1.61 9.20 -24.71
CA ASP A 482 1.49 10.62 -24.48
C ASP A 482 2.85 11.30 -24.48
N THR A 483 2.89 12.52 -24.98
CA THR A 483 4.08 13.37 -24.93
C THR A 483 3.98 14.28 -23.72
N TYR A 484 4.88 14.12 -22.77
CA TYR A 484 5.01 15.02 -21.64
C TYR A 484 6.04 16.09 -21.92
N SER A 485 5.78 17.28 -21.47
CA SER A 485 6.75 18.37 -21.53
C SER A 485 6.78 19.13 -20.22
N GLY A 486 7.96 19.61 -19.90
CA GLY A 486 8.23 20.41 -18.72
C GLY A 486 9.58 21.10 -18.86
N TYR A 487 10.09 21.60 -17.78
CA TYR A 487 11.42 22.19 -17.70
C TYR A 487 12.07 21.84 -16.36
N LEU A 488 13.38 21.92 -16.28
CA LEU A 488 14.12 21.76 -15.03
C LEU A 488 14.25 23.12 -14.32
N THR A 489 14.10 23.07 -13.00
CA THR A 489 14.46 24.20 -12.13
C THR A 489 15.97 24.38 -12.08
N ASP A 490 16.44 25.47 -11.45
CA ASP A 490 17.86 25.69 -11.19
C ASP A 490 18.27 24.95 -9.91
N PHE A 491 18.77 23.73 -10.05
CA PHE A 491 19.15 22.85 -8.93
C PHE A 491 20.65 22.53 -8.96
N ASN A 492 21.25 22.35 -7.77
CA ASN A 492 22.68 22.08 -7.59
C ASN A 492 23.00 20.71 -6.96
N PHE A 493 22.03 19.80 -6.93
CA PHE A 493 22.13 18.46 -6.33
C PHE A 493 21.66 17.37 -7.28
N PRO A 494 22.19 16.14 -7.21
CA PRO A 494 21.69 15.00 -7.97
C PRO A 494 20.23 14.65 -7.65
N SER A 495 19.44 14.34 -8.67
CA SER A 495 18.07 13.84 -8.47
C SER A 495 17.83 12.54 -9.24
N PHE A 496 17.43 11.50 -8.52
CA PHE A 496 17.20 10.16 -9.05
C PHE A 496 15.75 9.77 -8.93
N MET A 497 15.16 9.37 -10.04
CA MET A 497 13.83 8.74 -10.01
C MET A 497 13.96 7.25 -9.93
N ILE A 498 13.22 6.69 -8.96
CA ILE A 498 13.10 5.27 -8.73
C ILE A 498 11.76 4.85 -9.31
N SER A 499 11.77 3.94 -10.25
CA SER A 499 10.56 3.62 -10.97
C SER A 499 10.20 2.15 -10.94
N LYS A 500 8.91 1.89 -11.14
CA LYS A 500 8.41 0.61 -11.61
C LYS A 500 8.64 0.57 -13.12
N PRO A 501 9.61 -0.17 -13.64
CA PRO A 501 9.81 -0.19 -15.07
C PRO A 501 8.65 -0.92 -15.73
N GLY A 502 7.82 -0.18 -16.34
CA GLY A 502 6.96 -0.69 -17.39
C GLY A 502 7.73 -0.86 -18.69
N TYR A 503 8.86 -0.15 -18.83
CA TYR A 503 9.57 -0.01 -20.09
C TYR A 503 11.06 0.17 -19.81
N THR A 504 11.83 -0.79 -20.24
CA THR A 504 13.27 -0.69 -20.29
C THR A 504 13.67 -0.04 -21.60
N PHE A 505 14.69 0.79 -21.54
CA PHE A 505 15.37 1.39 -22.71
C PHE A 505 16.18 0.37 -23.53
N SER A 506 16.06 -0.92 -23.28
CA SER A 506 16.69 -1.97 -24.05
C SER A 506 15.67 -2.62 -24.98
N ASP A 507 16.11 -3.02 -26.17
CA ASP A 507 15.35 -3.82 -27.14
C ASP A 507 14.97 -5.22 -26.62
N GLU A 508 15.23 -5.51 -25.33
CA GLU A 508 14.77 -6.73 -24.70
C GLU A 508 13.26 -6.67 -24.48
N PRO A 509 12.53 -7.76 -24.74
CA PRO A 509 11.10 -7.83 -24.51
C PRO A 509 10.81 -7.48 -23.05
N ALA A 510 10.13 -6.36 -22.86
CA ALA A 510 9.77 -5.81 -21.57
C ALA A 510 9.28 -6.93 -20.66
N LEU A 511 9.91 -7.08 -19.51
CA LEU A 511 9.33 -7.86 -18.42
C LEU A 511 7.93 -7.30 -18.21
N SER A 512 6.90 -8.14 -18.37
CA SER A 512 5.53 -7.65 -18.26
C SER A 512 5.40 -6.81 -16.99
N LYS A 513 4.69 -5.69 -17.05
CA LYS A 513 4.45 -4.71 -15.95
C LYS A 513 4.21 -5.38 -14.59
N ALA A 514 3.57 -6.54 -14.57
CA ALA A 514 3.25 -7.30 -13.37
C ALA A 514 4.43 -8.10 -12.78
N LYS A 515 5.56 -8.18 -13.44
CA LYS A 515 6.64 -9.13 -13.09
C LYS A 515 7.97 -8.49 -12.74
N SER A 516 8.09 -7.19 -12.76
CA SER A 516 9.35 -6.53 -12.41
C SER A 516 9.13 -5.39 -11.41
N GLN A 517 10.06 -5.23 -10.52
CA GLN A 517 10.22 -4.05 -9.66
C GLN A 517 11.68 -3.66 -9.68
N ILE A 518 11.96 -2.38 -9.82
CA ILE A 518 13.32 -1.86 -9.69
C ILE A 518 13.50 -1.28 -8.30
N GLY A 519 14.68 -1.53 -7.73
CA GLY A 519 15.17 -0.88 -6.54
C GLY A 519 16.46 -0.14 -6.86
N LEU A 520 16.66 1.02 -6.28
CA LEU A 520 17.91 1.76 -6.31
C LEU A 520 18.68 1.45 -5.03
N TYR A 521 19.84 0.86 -5.18
CA TYR A 521 20.83 0.70 -4.11
C TYR A 521 21.84 1.84 -4.18
N VAL A 522 22.12 2.43 -3.04
CA VAL A 522 23.11 3.51 -2.90
C VAL A 522 24.11 3.12 -1.82
N ASP A 523 25.39 3.26 -2.15
CA ASP A 523 26.52 3.02 -1.26
C ASP A 523 27.36 4.30 -1.18
N VAL A 524 27.36 4.94 0.00
CA VAL A 524 28.02 6.22 0.26
C VAL A 524 29.31 5.96 1.01
N ASP A 525 30.45 6.30 0.39
CA ASP A 525 31.76 6.28 1.02
C ASP A 525 32.08 7.69 1.60
N LEU A 526 31.86 7.85 2.90
CA LEU A 526 32.13 9.09 3.61
C LEU A 526 33.64 9.44 3.73
N VAL A 527 34.51 8.47 3.49
CA VAL A 527 35.97 8.71 3.54
C VAL A 527 36.47 9.32 2.23
N ASN A 528 35.99 8.80 1.11
CA ASN A 528 36.36 9.28 -0.22
C ASN A 528 35.39 10.35 -0.74
N ASN A 529 34.32 10.68 0.00
CA ASN A 529 33.25 11.59 -0.39
C ASN A 529 32.64 11.23 -1.75
N THR A 530 32.27 9.97 -1.91
CA THR A 530 31.64 9.48 -3.13
C THR A 530 30.40 8.65 -2.79
N GLU A 531 29.42 8.65 -3.69
CA GLU A 531 28.30 7.70 -3.63
C GLU A 531 28.20 6.91 -4.93
N THR A 532 27.86 5.63 -4.81
CA THR A 532 27.65 4.72 -5.94
C THR A 532 26.21 4.27 -6.00
N CYS A 533 25.54 4.56 -7.11
CA CYS A 533 24.14 4.28 -7.36
C CYS A 533 23.99 3.12 -8.34
N ILE A 534 23.21 2.10 -7.99
CA ILE A 534 22.98 0.91 -8.81
C ILE A 534 21.49 0.56 -8.80
N TYR A 535 20.89 0.51 -9.96
CA TYR A 535 19.52 0.00 -10.10
C TYR A 535 19.53 -1.52 -10.26
N TYR A 536 18.75 -2.21 -9.46
CA TYR A 536 18.57 -3.66 -9.54
C TYR A 536 17.14 -4.00 -9.95
N ASN A 537 17.00 -4.97 -10.83
CA ASN A 537 15.69 -5.52 -11.19
C ASN A 537 15.34 -6.74 -10.32
N SER A 538 14.13 -7.26 -10.48
CA SER A 538 13.66 -8.42 -9.72
C SER A 538 14.27 -9.77 -10.15
N ARG A 539 15.31 -9.77 -11.00
CA ARG A 539 16.17 -10.93 -11.29
C ARG A 539 17.53 -10.83 -10.59
N GLY A 540 17.80 -9.70 -9.92
CA GLY A 540 19.11 -9.41 -9.32
C GLY A 540 20.13 -8.87 -10.33
N GLU A 541 19.68 -8.48 -11.51
CA GLU A 541 20.53 -7.92 -12.55
C GLU A 541 20.64 -6.40 -12.35
N LYS A 542 21.84 -5.87 -12.55
CA LYS A 542 22.07 -4.42 -12.63
C LYS A 542 21.45 -3.89 -13.91
N VAL A 543 20.70 -2.80 -13.79
CA VAL A 543 20.03 -2.17 -14.92
C VAL A 543 20.99 -1.21 -15.60
N ASP A 544 21.12 -1.35 -16.91
CA ASP A 544 21.86 -0.41 -17.74
C ASP A 544 21.00 0.84 -17.98
N VAL A 545 21.45 1.98 -17.47
CA VAL A 545 20.67 3.22 -17.42
C VAL A 545 21.04 4.17 -18.55
N MET A 546 20.05 4.54 -19.32
CA MET A 546 20.13 5.60 -20.32
C MET A 546 19.11 6.69 -20.00
N ASN A 547 19.55 7.93 -19.93
CA ASN A 547 18.63 9.05 -19.77
C ASN A 547 18.08 9.49 -21.14
N MET A 548 16.76 9.35 -21.29
CA MET A 548 16.07 9.67 -22.55
C MET A 548 16.05 11.15 -22.91
N TYR A 549 16.07 12.04 -21.91
CA TYR A 549 16.03 13.48 -22.16
C TYR A 549 17.34 14.03 -22.75
N TYR A 550 18.46 13.38 -22.38
CA TYR A 550 19.79 13.87 -22.71
C TYR A 550 20.54 12.96 -23.69
N GLU A 551 19.96 11.83 -24.06
CA GLU A 551 20.64 10.75 -24.77
C GLU A 551 21.97 10.37 -24.10
N LYS A 552 22.04 10.51 -22.74
CA LYS A 552 23.22 10.19 -21.95
C LYS A 552 23.11 8.79 -21.39
N HIS A 553 24.14 7.98 -21.69
CA HIS A 553 24.28 6.63 -21.16
C HIS A 553 25.08 6.66 -19.86
N TYR A 554 24.51 6.10 -18.79
CA TYR A 554 25.14 6.06 -17.48
C TYR A 554 25.71 4.69 -17.12
N GLY A 555 25.43 3.64 -17.91
CA GLY A 555 25.89 2.28 -17.60
C GLY A 555 25.13 1.66 -16.42
N THR A 556 25.78 0.69 -15.78
CA THR A 556 25.17 -0.09 -14.68
C THR A 556 25.58 0.39 -13.28
N GLU A 557 26.61 1.21 -13.18
CA GLU A 557 27.10 1.80 -11.93
C GLU A 557 27.38 3.29 -12.15
N ILE A 558 26.80 4.11 -11.30
CA ILE A 558 26.92 5.56 -11.38
C ILE A 558 27.58 6.02 -10.09
N THR A 559 28.78 6.58 -10.20
CA THR A 559 29.49 7.13 -9.05
C THR A 559 29.47 8.65 -9.12
N ILE A 560 29.14 9.29 -8.01
CA ILE A 560 29.03 10.74 -7.86
C ILE A 560 30.06 11.19 -6.84
N ASP A 561 30.84 12.18 -7.16
CA ASP A 561 31.67 12.91 -6.19
C ASP A 561 30.81 13.88 -5.40
N LEU A 562 30.70 13.69 -4.09
CA LEU A 562 29.79 14.46 -3.24
C LEU A 562 30.19 15.92 -3.10
N ASN A 563 31.47 16.27 -3.29
CA ASN A 563 31.94 17.65 -3.21
C ASN A 563 31.64 18.44 -4.49
N THR A 564 31.78 17.80 -5.62
CA THR A 564 31.67 18.46 -6.94
C THR A 564 30.38 18.15 -7.68
N LYS A 565 29.61 17.16 -7.19
CA LYS A 565 28.39 16.62 -7.81
C LYS A 565 28.64 16.12 -9.25
N VAL A 566 29.89 15.73 -9.57
CA VAL A 566 30.29 15.22 -10.88
C VAL A 566 30.02 13.72 -10.97
N PHE A 567 29.38 13.32 -12.05
CA PHE A 567 29.02 11.94 -12.35
C PHE A 567 30.07 11.21 -13.15
N THR A 568 30.44 10.03 -12.73
CA THR A 568 31.23 9.07 -13.48
C THR A 568 30.46 7.77 -13.63
N SER A 569 30.50 7.14 -14.79
CA SER A 569 29.75 5.93 -15.11
C SER A 569 30.65 4.78 -15.54
N ARG A 570 30.27 3.55 -15.22
CA ARG A 570 30.95 2.32 -15.65
C ARG A 570 29.98 1.32 -16.28
#